data_76b03bee5a09540956af2c5b40d3ca7f
#
_entry.id   76b03bee5a09540956af2c5b40d3ca7f
#
_cell.length_a   1.000
_cell.length_b   1.000
_cell.length_c   1.000
_cell.angle_alpha   90.00
_cell.angle_beta   90.00
_cell.angle_gamma   90.00
#
_symmetry.space_group_name_H-M   'P 1'
#
loop_
_entity.id
_entity.type
_entity.pdbx_description
1 polymer ?
#
loop_
_entity_poly.entity_id
_entity_poly.type
_entity_poly.pdbx_seq_one_letter_code
_entity_poly.pdbx_strand_id
1 'polypeptide(L)'
;VGTADYLKKLAEDNGCTVEVTDLEGTFRAGGSKRYQRWVQQLLGLDTSDPVAWRPDGRMEVMVADSPEQMQRFIRERGQEGLTARITAGFCWPWSNPDGNRLVDDVGIGGWSMPWNVKPEQSVPDAPKSDLWSTDRRGVEQVGCVYTAQTFEYDWNGVIIGPDLLFRNGKFRVDRTASRDPAFPGPVDDDIVDRCIRNAYHVLLTRGVIGTIVYAVDPATHNELRRLIPGTIGMQHYDGAQPKLTAEGSQLPPAYSRRDG
;
A
#
# COMPACT_ATOMS: atom_id res chain seq x y z
N VAL A 1 -4.32 -18.63 9.68
CA VAL A 1 -3.56 -17.82 10.66
C VAL A 1 -4.47 -17.64 11.85
N GLY A 2 -4.07 -18.15 13.04
CA GLY A 2 -4.90 -18.08 14.24
C GLY A 2 -5.07 -16.67 14.76
N THR A 3 -6.24 -16.36 15.31
CA THR A 3 -6.47 -15.10 16.05
C THR A 3 -5.67 -15.11 17.35
N ALA A 4 -5.47 -13.96 17.98
CA ALA A 4 -4.80 -13.87 19.29
C ALA A 4 -5.47 -14.79 20.32
N ASP A 5 -6.80 -14.86 20.32
CA ASP A 5 -7.57 -15.73 21.21
C ASP A 5 -7.35 -17.23 20.93
N TYR A 6 -7.21 -17.60 19.65
CA TYR A 6 -6.84 -18.97 19.29
C TYR A 6 -5.46 -19.34 19.80
N LEU A 7 -4.48 -18.42 19.64
CA LEU A 7 -3.11 -18.67 20.14
C LEU A 7 -3.05 -18.74 21.67
N LYS A 8 -3.81 -17.90 22.37
CA LYS A 8 -3.95 -17.96 23.83
C LYS A 8 -4.51 -19.32 24.26
N LYS A 9 -5.62 -19.73 23.67
CA LYS A 9 -6.24 -21.02 23.97
C LYS A 9 -5.31 -22.20 23.70
N LEU A 10 -4.61 -22.18 22.54
CA LEU A 10 -3.65 -23.22 22.17
C LEU A 10 -2.51 -23.33 23.22
N ALA A 11 -2.03 -22.21 23.71
CA ALA A 11 -0.98 -22.18 24.72
C ALA A 11 -1.49 -22.69 26.09
N GLU A 12 -2.69 -22.27 26.52
CA GLU A 12 -3.35 -22.76 27.73
C GLU A 12 -3.55 -24.29 27.67
N ASP A 13 -4.05 -24.81 26.56
CA ASP A 13 -4.27 -26.25 26.32
C ASP A 13 -2.93 -27.04 26.39
N ASN A 14 -1.79 -26.40 26.17
CA ASN A 14 -0.45 -27.00 26.24
C ASN A 14 0.32 -26.62 27.51
N GLY A 15 -0.33 -26.02 28.51
CA GLY A 15 0.29 -25.64 29.77
C GLY A 15 1.36 -24.54 29.65
N CYS A 16 1.30 -23.74 28.58
CA CYS A 16 2.22 -22.61 28.34
C CYS A 16 1.65 -21.32 28.91
N THR A 17 2.51 -20.48 29.48
CA THR A 17 2.15 -19.10 29.84
C THR A 17 2.20 -18.22 28.60
N VAL A 18 1.16 -17.41 28.38
CA VAL A 18 1.10 -16.44 27.27
C VAL A 18 1.25 -15.04 27.81
N GLU A 19 2.25 -14.33 27.32
CA GLU A 19 2.37 -12.89 27.50
C GLU A 19 1.97 -12.20 26.18
N VAL A 20 1.04 -11.24 26.27
CA VAL A 20 0.61 -10.43 25.12
C VAL A 20 1.14 -9.03 25.31
N THR A 21 2.04 -8.64 24.44
CA THR A 21 2.55 -7.27 24.39
C THR A 21 1.92 -6.54 23.22
N ASP A 22 1.12 -5.52 23.51
CA ASP A 22 0.61 -4.62 22.48
C ASP A 22 1.69 -3.58 22.16
N LEU A 23 2.06 -3.51 20.89
CA LEU A 23 3.01 -2.50 20.42
C LEU A 23 2.28 -1.15 20.32
N GLU A 24 2.54 -0.27 21.27
CA GLU A 24 2.08 1.12 21.23
C GLU A 24 3.01 1.93 20.32
N GLY A 25 2.56 2.22 19.14
CA GLY A 25 3.26 3.08 18.20
C GLY A 25 3.15 2.52 16.80
N THR A 26 2.85 3.40 15.88
CA THR A 26 2.85 3.07 14.46
C THR A 26 3.83 4.01 13.78
N PHE A 27 4.79 3.44 13.08
CA PHE A 27 5.70 4.19 12.21
C PHE A 27 5.11 4.30 10.79
N ARG A 28 4.17 3.40 10.45
CA ARG A 28 3.50 3.38 9.16
C ARG A 28 2.70 4.66 8.93
N ALA A 29 2.60 5.07 7.67
CA ALA A 29 1.85 6.25 7.27
C ALA A 29 2.27 7.50 8.08
N GLY A 30 3.56 7.77 8.19
CA GLY A 30 4.11 8.90 8.93
C GLY A 30 3.72 8.93 10.42
N GLY A 31 3.31 7.80 11.00
CA GLY A 31 2.80 7.72 12.37
C GLY A 31 1.40 8.31 12.54
N SER A 32 0.67 8.60 11.47
CA SER A 32 -0.68 9.16 11.53
C SER A 32 -1.73 8.11 11.89
N LYS A 33 -2.13 8.06 13.16
CA LYS A 33 -3.27 7.25 13.62
C LYS A 33 -4.58 7.67 12.95
N ARG A 34 -4.72 8.98 12.60
CA ARG A 34 -5.90 9.50 11.89
C ARG A 34 -6.00 8.92 10.49
N TYR A 35 -4.89 8.90 9.75
CA TYR A 35 -4.86 8.34 8.40
C TYR A 35 -5.16 6.85 8.41
N GLN A 36 -4.57 6.08 9.32
CA GLN A 36 -4.84 4.65 9.41
C GLN A 36 -6.31 4.34 9.71
N ARG A 37 -6.92 5.08 10.64
CA ARG A 37 -8.36 4.94 10.92
C ARG A 37 -9.20 5.33 9.70
N TRP A 38 -8.84 6.43 9.03
CA TRP A 38 -9.53 6.87 7.83
C TRP A 38 -9.46 5.82 6.71
N VAL A 39 -8.31 5.18 6.49
CA VAL A 39 -8.17 4.07 5.53
C VAL A 39 -9.05 2.89 5.91
N GLN A 40 -9.14 2.53 7.20
CA GLN A 40 -10.02 1.46 7.67
C GLN A 40 -11.50 1.78 7.38
N GLN A 41 -11.92 3.00 7.65
CA GLN A 41 -13.28 3.49 7.34
C GLN A 41 -13.55 3.49 5.84
N LEU A 42 -12.62 4.03 5.04
CA LEU A 42 -12.71 4.05 3.59
C LEU A 42 -12.94 2.65 3.02
N LEU A 43 -12.19 1.68 3.52
CA LEU A 43 -12.24 0.30 3.05
C LEU A 43 -13.38 -0.53 3.67
N GLY A 44 -14.16 0.03 4.60
CA GLY A 44 -15.19 -0.71 5.33
C GLY A 44 -14.64 -1.84 6.21
N LEU A 45 -13.42 -1.69 6.71
CA LEU A 45 -12.81 -2.56 7.73
C LEU A 45 -13.20 -2.15 9.15
N ASP A 46 -13.76 -0.98 9.29
CA ASP A 46 -14.41 -0.41 10.48
C ASP A 46 -15.94 -0.41 10.23
N THR A 47 -16.71 -0.28 11.29
CA THR A 47 -18.18 -0.21 11.23
C THR A 47 -18.71 1.15 10.77
N SER A 48 -17.84 2.16 10.64
CA SER A 48 -18.18 3.53 10.27
C SER A 48 -18.27 3.71 8.75
N ASP A 49 -19.14 4.62 8.30
CA ASP A 49 -19.20 4.99 6.88
C ASP A 49 -17.94 5.80 6.46
N PRO A 50 -17.55 5.75 5.17
CA PRO A 50 -16.46 6.57 4.64
C PRO A 50 -16.71 8.06 4.86
N VAL A 51 -15.71 8.76 5.38
CA VAL A 51 -15.76 10.20 5.64
C VAL A 51 -14.67 10.94 4.85
N ALA A 52 -14.88 12.25 4.63
CA ALA A 52 -13.86 13.06 3.97
C ALA A 52 -12.55 13.09 4.78
N TRP A 53 -11.43 12.96 4.09
CA TRP A 53 -10.10 13.11 4.67
C TRP A 53 -9.91 14.52 5.25
N ARG A 54 -9.43 14.58 6.46
CA ARG A 54 -9.05 15.84 7.14
C ARG A 54 -7.55 15.77 7.44
N PRO A 55 -6.74 16.63 6.81
CA PRO A 55 -5.29 16.66 7.04
C PRO A 55 -4.96 16.76 8.53
N ASP A 56 -3.90 16.08 8.94
CA ASP A 56 -3.37 16.12 10.31
C ASP A 56 -1.92 16.63 10.38
N GLY A 57 -1.40 17.10 9.24
CA GLY A 57 -0.03 17.61 9.12
C GLY A 57 1.05 16.51 9.09
N ARG A 58 0.65 15.22 9.09
CA ARG A 58 1.58 14.08 9.05
C ARG A 58 1.53 13.32 7.73
N MET A 59 0.33 13.19 7.15
CA MET A 59 0.11 12.49 5.89
C MET A 59 -0.53 13.41 4.86
N GLU A 60 0.08 13.47 3.70
CA GLU A 60 -0.52 14.07 2.52
C GLU A 60 -1.32 13.02 1.74
N VAL A 61 -2.56 13.35 1.39
CA VAL A 61 -3.42 12.43 0.63
C VAL A 61 -4.01 13.19 -0.54
N MET A 62 -3.80 12.64 -1.74
CA MET A 62 -4.20 13.27 -3.00
C MET A 62 -4.87 12.26 -3.94
N VAL A 63 -5.64 12.78 -4.89
CA VAL A 63 -6.19 12.00 -6.02
C VAL A 63 -5.51 12.43 -7.29
N ALA A 64 -5.01 11.47 -8.06
CA ALA A 64 -4.52 11.71 -9.42
C ALA A 64 -5.68 11.71 -10.40
N ASP A 65 -5.67 12.61 -11.40
CA ASP A 65 -6.70 12.68 -12.44
C ASP A 65 -6.58 11.55 -13.46
N SER A 66 -5.37 11.01 -13.61
CA SER A 66 -5.09 9.88 -14.50
C SER A 66 -3.87 9.09 -13.99
N PRO A 67 -3.69 7.84 -14.46
CA PRO A 67 -2.51 7.06 -14.12
C PRO A 67 -1.21 7.70 -14.62
N GLU A 68 -1.23 8.42 -15.75
CA GLU A 68 -0.08 9.17 -16.28
C GLU A 68 0.31 10.32 -15.34
N GLN A 69 -0.68 11.02 -14.77
CA GLN A 69 -0.41 12.07 -13.79
C GLN A 69 0.21 11.51 -12.52
N MET A 70 -0.31 10.38 -12.02
CA MET A 70 0.29 9.66 -10.88
C MET A 70 1.74 9.26 -11.18
N GLN A 71 1.98 8.64 -12.34
CA GLN A 71 3.32 8.19 -12.73
C GLN A 71 4.30 9.35 -12.80
N ARG A 72 3.90 10.46 -13.40
CA ARG A 72 4.73 11.68 -13.49
C ARG A 72 5.09 12.18 -12.11
N PHE A 73 4.11 12.33 -11.23
CA PHE A 73 4.33 12.76 -9.84
C PHE A 73 5.32 11.84 -9.10
N ILE A 74 5.12 10.53 -9.19
CA ILE A 74 5.98 9.55 -8.52
C ILE A 74 7.41 9.61 -9.07
N ARG A 75 7.59 9.79 -10.38
CA ARG A 75 8.93 9.98 -10.98
C ARG A 75 9.59 11.26 -10.52
N GLU A 76 8.85 12.37 -10.44
CA GLU A 76 9.36 13.66 -9.94
C GLU A 76 9.86 13.53 -8.50
N ARG A 77 9.09 12.89 -7.62
CA ARG A 77 9.53 12.62 -6.23
C ARG A 77 10.81 11.77 -6.21
N GLY A 78 10.91 10.77 -7.06
CA GLY A 78 12.12 9.95 -7.21
C GLY A 78 13.34 10.76 -7.69
N GLN A 79 13.13 11.74 -8.59
CA GLN A 79 14.20 12.64 -9.06
C GLN A 79 14.68 13.61 -7.96
N GLU A 80 13.80 13.99 -7.04
CA GLU A 80 14.15 14.78 -5.85
C GLU A 80 14.93 13.99 -4.78
N GLY A 81 15.17 12.71 -5.02
CA GLY A 81 15.92 11.83 -4.12
C GLY A 81 15.07 11.09 -3.09
N LEU A 82 13.74 11.23 -3.16
CA LEU A 82 12.80 10.50 -2.32
C LEU A 82 12.56 9.08 -2.86
N THR A 83 12.21 8.17 -1.98
CA THR A 83 11.70 6.86 -2.39
C THR A 83 10.22 6.99 -2.77
N ALA A 84 9.87 6.62 -3.99
CA ALA A 84 8.51 6.76 -4.49
C ALA A 84 8.13 5.56 -5.38
N ARG A 85 6.95 4.98 -5.15
CA ARG A 85 6.52 3.75 -5.83
C ARG A 85 5.04 3.81 -6.19
N ILE A 86 4.70 3.13 -7.29
CA ILE A 86 3.31 2.85 -7.66
C ILE A 86 3.00 1.41 -7.27
N THR A 87 1.84 1.22 -6.67
CA THR A 87 1.28 -0.09 -6.34
C THR A 87 -0.14 -0.22 -6.88
N ALA A 88 -0.59 -1.44 -7.10
CA ALA A 88 -1.95 -1.68 -7.59
C ALA A 88 -2.58 -2.92 -6.94
N GLY A 89 -3.92 -2.96 -6.91
CA GLY A 89 -4.67 -4.18 -6.65
C GLY A 89 -4.32 -5.27 -7.67
N PHE A 90 -4.40 -6.53 -7.28
CA PHE A 90 -3.99 -7.63 -8.14
C PHE A 90 -5.09 -7.97 -9.17
N CYS A 91 -5.30 -7.06 -10.14
CA CYS A 91 -6.39 -7.15 -11.12
C CYS A 91 -5.93 -7.46 -12.55
N TRP A 92 -4.63 -7.49 -12.79
CA TRP A 92 -4.03 -7.75 -14.10
C TRP A 92 -3.21 -9.02 -14.10
N PRO A 93 -2.98 -9.64 -15.26
CA PRO A 93 -2.05 -10.76 -15.38
C PRO A 93 -0.67 -10.35 -14.82
N TRP A 94 0.11 -11.32 -14.41
CA TRP A 94 1.52 -11.12 -14.13
C TRP A 94 2.31 -12.07 -15.01
N SER A 95 2.57 -11.62 -16.22
CA SER A 95 3.22 -12.40 -17.26
C SER A 95 4.68 -12.70 -16.93
N ASN A 96 5.23 -13.69 -17.60
CA ASN A 96 6.68 -13.87 -17.62
C ASN A 96 7.32 -12.83 -18.54
N PRO A 97 8.58 -12.45 -18.32
CA PRO A 97 9.27 -11.56 -19.23
C PRO A 97 9.28 -12.09 -20.69
N ASP A 98 9.17 -11.18 -21.63
CA ASP A 98 9.40 -11.47 -23.05
C ASP A 98 10.87 -11.17 -23.38
N GLY A 99 11.67 -12.23 -23.48
CA GLY A 99 13.11 -12.12 -23.57
C GLY A 99 13.70 -11.40 -22.35
N ASN A 100 14.32 -10.24 -22.58
CA ASN A 100 14.96 -9.42 -21.57
C ASN A 100 14.08 -8.25 -21.09
N ARG A 101 12.78 -8.24 -21.38
CA ARG A 101 11.87 -7.14 -21.04
C ARG A 101 10.68 -7.63 -20.22
N LEU A 102 10.27 -6.81 -19.26
CA LEU A 102 9.01 -7.00 -18.57
C LEU A 102 7.85 -6.68 -19.53
N VAL A 103 6.73 -7.37 -19.35
CA VAL A 103 5.49 -7.12 -20.10
C VAL A 103 4.68 -6.05 -19.35
N ASP A 104 4.15 -5.08 -20.07
CA ASP A 104 3.32 -4.00 -19.51
C ASP A 104 1.90 -4.51 -19.23
N ASP A 105 1.77 -5.37 -18.22
CA ASP A 105 0.52 -6.03 -17.88
C ASP A 105 -0.51 -5.11 -17.21
N VAL A 106 -0.06 -4.12 -16.44
CA VAL A 106 -0.96 -3.18 -15.74
C VAL A 106 -1.40 -2.12 -16.73
N GLY A 107 -2.53 -2.35 -17.40
CA GLY A 107 -3.06 -1.48 -18.43
C GLY A 107 -4.35 -0.77 -18.03
N ILE A 108 -4.43 0.54 -18.26
CA ILE A 108 -5.59 1.40 -17.95
C ILE A 108 -5.76 2.40 -19.10
N GLY A 109 -6.77 2.17 -19.95
CA GLY A 109 -6.93 2.98 -21.16
C GLY A 109 -5.71 2.90 -22.07
N GLY A 110 -5.09 4.04 -22.37
CA GLY A 110 -3.87 4.12 -23.17
C GLY A 110 -2.57 4.04 -22.37
N TRP A 111 -2.63 3.98 -21.06
CA TRP A 111 -1.47 3.87 -20.18
C TRP A 111 -1.20 2.41 -19.79
N SER A 112 0.08 2.04 -19.71
CA SER A 112 0.48 0.75 -19.17
C SER A 112 1.85 0.81 -18.50
N MET A 113 2.05 -0.11 -17.55
CA MET A 113 3.34 -0.36 -16.89
C MET A 113 3.48 -1.84 -16.55
N PRO A 114 4.71 -2.35 -16.44
CA PRO A 114 4.93 -3.71 -15.99
C PRO A 114 4.77 -3.84 -14.48
N TRP A 115 4.38 -5.04 -14.03
CA TRP A 115 4.58 -5.44 -12.65
C TRP A 115 6.09 -5.50 -12.31
N ASN A 116 6.42 -5.40 -11.03
CA ASN A 116 7.76 -5.68 -10.56
C ASN A 116 8.19 -7.12 -10.92
N VAL A 117 9.50 -7.36 -10.97
CA VAL A 117 10.06 -8.69 -11.29
C VAL A 117 9.55 -9.71 -10.26
N LYS A 118 9.15 -10.90 -10.71
CA LYS A 118 8.79 -12.01 -9.82
C LYS A 118 10.00 -12.45 -8.99
N PRO A 119 9.81 -12.92 -7.74
CA PRO A 119 10.91 -13.28 -6.84
C PRO A 119 11.92 -14.27 -7.43
N GLU A 120 11.44 -15.21 -8.24
CA GLU A 120 12.25 -16.28 -8.87
C GLU A 120 12.90 -15.87 -10.19
N GLN A 121 12.65 -14.66 -10.66
CA GLN A 121 13.11 -14.18 -11.98
C GLN A 121 14.17 -13.08 -11.86
N SER A 122 14.88 -12.85 -12.95
CA SER A 122 15.80 -11.76 -13.12
C SER A 122 15.70 -11.20 -14.54
N VAL A 123 15.61 -9.88 -14.63
CA VAL A 123 15.56 -9.13 -15.91
C VAL A 123 16.67 -8.09 -15.87
N PRO A 124 17.51 -7.97 -16.91
CA PRO A 124 18.75 -7.18 -16.86
C PRO A 124 18.56 -5.73 -16.40
N ASP A 125 17.56 -5.03 -16.92
CA ASP A 125 17.34 -3.60 -16.65
C ASP A 125 16.30 -3.32 -15.58
N ALA A 126 15.86 -4.35 -14.84
CA ALA A 126 14.86 -4.24 -13.81
C ALA A 126 15.40 -4.71 -12.45
N PRO A 127 15.13 -4.01 -11.34
CA PRO A 127 15.51 -4.49 -10.02
C PRO A 127 14.77 -5.76 -9.67
N LYS A 128 15.42 -6.66 -8.93
CA LYS A 128 14.76 -7.80 -8.31
C LYS A 128 13.69 -7.34 -7.31
N SER A 129 12.73 -8.21 -7.01
CA SER A 129 11.60 -7.89 -6.13
C SER A 129 12.03 -7.42 -4.73
N ASP A 130 13.11 -7.94 -4.19
CA ASP A 130 13.67 -7.57 -2.90
C ASP A 130 14.37 -6.18 -2.90
N LEU A 131 14.74 -5.67 -4.07
CA LEU A 131 15.32 -4.35 -4.27
C LEU A 131 14.34 -3.34 -4.87
N TRP A 132 13.12 -3.78 -5.23
CA TRP A 132 12.15 -2.94 -5.94
C TRP A 132 11.87 -1.60 -5.24
N SER A 133 11.78 -1.60 -3.92
CA SER A 133 11.47 -0.37 -3.16
C SER A 133 12.65 0.60 -3.03
N THR A 134 13.88 0.10 -3.10
CA THR A 134 15.09 0.89 -2.83
C THR A 134 15.88 1.25 -4.10
N ASP A 135 15.87 0.39 -5.12
CA ASP A 135 16.52 0.68 -6.40
C ASP A 135 15.74 1.74 -7.18
N ARG A 136 16.42 2.77 -7.68
CA ARG A 136 15.80 3.86 -8.45
C ARG A 136 14.99 3.39 -9.66
N ARG A 137 15.39 2.29 -10.29
CA ARG A 137 14.67 1.70 -11.45
C ARG A 137 13.32 1.10 -11.08
N GLY A 138 13.07 0.83 -9.79
CA GLY A 138 11.77 0.34 -9.31
C GLY A 138 10.61 1.31 -9.53
N VAL A 139 10.89 2.60 -9.80
CA VAL A 139 9.85 3.59 -10.16
C VAL A 139 9.18 3.29 -11.51
N GLU A 140 9.81 2.49 -12.36
CA GLU A 140 9.28 2.07 -13.66
C GLU A 140 8.48 0.75 -13.58
N GLN A 141 8.14 0.31 -12.38
CA GLN A 141 7.41 -0.93 -12.13
C GLN A 141 6.29 -0.69 -11.12
N VAL A 142 5.20 -1.40 -11.29
CA VAL A 142 4.08 -1.42 -10.33
C VAL A 142 4.29 -2.57 -9.35
N GLY A 143 4.22 -2.29 -8.05
CA GLY A 143 4.27 -3.32 -7.01
C GLY A 143 2.87 -3.88 -6.70
N CYS A 144 2.78 -5.17 -6.44
CA CYS A 144 1.58 -5.77 -5.86
C CYS A 144 1.69 -5.87 -4.33
N VAL A 145 0.61 -6.31 -3.67
CA VAL A 145 0.59 -6.45 -2.21
C VAL A 145 1.71 -7.37 -1.69
N TYR A 146 2.02 -8.45 -2.39
CA TYR A 146 3.06 -9.40 -1.98
C TYR A 146 4.45 -8.79 -1.95
N THR A 147 4.73 -7.84 -2.83
CA THR A 147 6.00 -7.11 -2.86
C THR A 147 5.96 -5.92 -1.90
N ALA A 148 4.90 -5.13 -1.93
CA ALA A 148 4.82 -3.88 -1.18
C ALA A 148 4.70 -4.07 0.35
N GLN A 149 4.13 -5.19 0.83
CA GLN A 149 3.82 -5.41 2.25
C GLN A 149 5.03 -5.34 3.19
N THR A 150 6.24 -5.60 2.69
CA THR A 150 7.49 -5.62 3.46
C THR A 150 8.24 -4.29 3.46
N PHE A 151 7.78 -3.31 2.67
CA PHE A 151 8.48 -2.05 2.46
C PHE A 151 7.64 -0.84 2.88
N GLU A 152 8.34 0.24 3.16
CA GLU A 152 7.79 1.59 3.29
C GLU A 152 8.63 2.51 2.40
N TYR A 153 8.00 3.56 1.87
CA TYR A 153 8.65 4.55 1.02
C TYR A 153 8.00 5.91 1.24
N ASP A 154 8.70 6.97 0.82
CA ASP A 154 8.25 8.33 1.10
C ASP A 154 6.91 8.64 0.44
N TRP A 155 6.78 8.35 -0.85
CA TRP A 155 5.56 8.60 -1.63
C TRP A 155 4.99 7.34 -2.26
N ASN A 156 3.71 7.16 -2.07
CA ASN A 156 2.97 5.98 -2.48
C ASN A 156 1.87 6.32 -3.48
N GLY A 157 1.99 5.82 -4.71
CA GLY A 157 0.90 5.82 -5.68
C GLY A 157 0.11 4.53 -5.54
N VAL A 158 -1.22 4.60 -5.36
CA VAL A 158 -2.07 3.42 -5.26
C VAL A 158 -3.14 3.43 -6.33
N ILE A 159 -3.09 2.43 -7.20
CA ILE A 159 -4.13 2.18 -8.20
C ILE A 159 -5.15 1.22 -7.62
N ILE A 160 -6.36 1.71 -7.39
CA ILE A 160 -7.51 0.88 -7.03
C ILE A 160 -8.07 0.26 -8.30
N GLY A 161 -7.97 -1.06 -8.41
CA GLY A 161 -8.41 -1.83 -9.54
C GLY A 161 -9.94 -2.02 -9.59
N PRO A 162 -10.43 -2.73 -10.61
CA PRO A 162 -11.85 -3.03 -10.75
C PRO A 162 -12.39 -4.04 -9.71
N ASP A 163 -11.54 -4.57 -8.84
CA ASP A 163 -11.91 -5.46 -7.75
C ASP A 163 -12.43 -4.73 -6.49
N LEU A 164 -12.29 -3.39 -6.41
CA LEU A 164 -12.83 -2.57 -5.33
C LEU A 164 -13.61 -1.38 -5.88
N LEU A 165 -14.92 -1.43 -5.78
CA LEU A 165 -15.86 -0.51 -6.42
C LEU A 165 -16.68 0.25 -5.39
N PHE A 166 -16.98 1.52 -5.66
CA PHE A 166 -17.95 2.28 -4.86
C PHE A 166 -19.35 2.16 -5.47
N ARG A 167 -20.30 1.58 -4.73
CA ARG A 167 -21.69 1.38 -5.14
C ARG A 167 -22.63 1.57 -3.95
N ASN A 168 -23.72 2.31 -4.17
CA ASN A 168 -24.77 2.52 -3.17
C ASN A 168 -24.22 3.02 -1.81
N GLY A 169 -23.31 4.01 -1.85
CA GLY A 169 -22.75 4.63 -0.66
C GLY A 169 -21.65 3.83 0.06
N LYS A 170 -21.24 2.68 -0.47
CA LYS A 170 -20.22 1.81 0.17
C LYS A 170 -19.23 1.24 -0.85
N PHE A 171 -18.03 0.97 -0.39
CA PHE A 171 -17.07 0.17 -1.15
C PHE A 171 -17.47 -1.30 -1.15
N ARG A 172 -17.49 -1.90 -2.34
CA ARG A 172 -17.86 -3.28 -2.62
C ARG A 172 -16.71 -3.98 -3.33
N VAL A 173 -16.48 -5.22 -2.97
CA VAL A 173 -15.50 -6.06 -3.66
C VAL A 173 -16.18 -6.79 -4.82
N ASP A 174 -15.51 -6.77 -5.98
CA ASP A 174 -15.80 -7.64 -7.12
C ASP A 174 -14.68 -8.67 -7.26
N ARG A 175 -14.88 -9.86 -6.66
CA ARG A 175 -13.90 -10.93 -6.72
C ARG A 175 -13.58 -11.40 -8.14
N THR A 176 -14.52 -11.21 -9.09
CA THR A 176 -14.34 -11.68 -10.48
C THR A 176 -13.28 -10.87 -11.23
N ALA A 177 -13.02 -9.66 -10.76
CA ALA A 177 -11.98 -8.79 -11.29
C ALA A 177 -10.59 -9.06 -10.67
N SER A 178 -10.52 -9.79 -9.56
CA SER A 178 -9.24 -10.17 -8.96
C SER A 178 -8.53 -11.25 -9.78
N ARG A 179 -7.23 -11.12 -9.91
CA ARG A 179 -6.32 -12.10 -10.51
C ARG A 179 -5.38 -12.72 -9.47
N ASP A 180 -5.68 -12.50 -8.19
CA ASP A 180 -4.83 -12.98 -7.10
C ASP A 180 -4.81 -14.52 -7.05
N PRO A 181 -3.63 -15.15 -7.19
CA PRO A 181 -3.49 -16.59 -7.14
C PRO A 181 -3.82 -17.21 -5.78
N ALA A 182 -3.97 -16.39 -4.72
CA ALA A 182 -4.42 -16.87 -3.42
C ALA A 182 -5.88 -17.34 -3.42
N PHE A 183 -6.65 -17.05 -4.48
CA PHE A 183 -8.06 -17.44 -4.61
C PHE A 183 -8.29 -18.47 -5.74
N PRO A 184 -7.62 -19.65 -5.73
CA PRO A 184 -7.59 -20.56 -6.88
C PRO A 184 -8.86 -21.44 -7.03
N GLY A 185 -9.90 -21.21 -6.25
CA GLY A 185 -11.06 -22.09 -6.24
C GLY A 185 -12.24 -21.54 -5.44
N PRO A 186 -13.17 -22.38 -5.00
CA PRO A 186 -14.33 -21.98 -4.22
C PRO A 186 -13.92 -21.57 -2.80
N VAL A 187 -13.33 -20.38 -2.68
CA VAL A 187 -13.10 -19.71 -1.41
C VAL A 187 -14.35 -18.91 -1.05
N ASP A 188 -14.73 -18.92 0.21
CA ASP A 188 -15.86 -18.16 0.75
C ASP A 188 -15.76 -16.69 0.37
N ASP A 189 -16.87 -16.11 -0.10
CA ASP A 189 -16.90 -14.72 -0.60
C ASP A 189 -16.58 -13.70 0.49
N ASP A 190 -16.94 -13.93 1.74
CA ASP A 190 -16.62 -13.03 2.86
C ASP A 190 -15.12 -13.06 3.16
N ILE A 191 -14.48 -14.21 2.99
CA ILE A 191 -13.02 -14.32 3.14
C ILE A 191 -12.33 -13.54 2.03
N VAL A 192 -12.75 -13.71 0.77
CA VAL A 192 -12.19 -12.98 -0.37
C VAL A 192 -12.39 -11.48 -0.23
N ASP A 193 -13.61 -11.04 0.13
CA ASP A 193 -13.92 -9.63 0.39
C ASP A 193 -12.95 -9.04 1.42
N ARG A 194 -12.79 -9.71 2.55
CA ARG A 194 -11.89 -9.28 3.60
C ARG A 194 -10.42 -9.25 3.17
N CYS A 195 -9.97 -10.23 2.40
CA CYS A 195 -8.60 -10.29 1.90
C CYS A 195 -8.30 -9.15 0.93
N ILE A 196 -9.20 -8.84 -0.01
CA ILE A 196 -9.03 -7.75 -0.96
C ILE A 196 -9.00 -6.40 -0.23
N ARG A 197 -9.90 -6.16 0.74
CA ARG A 197 -9.87 -4.94 1.56
C ARG A 197 -8.57 -4.82 2.35
N ASN A 198 -8.09 -5.90 2.94
CA ASN A 198 -6.83 -5.92 3.67
C ASN A 198 -5.63 -5.69 2.73
N ALA A 199 -5.66 -6.20 1.49
CA ALA A 199 -4.64 -5.90 0.51
C ALA A 199 -4.57 -4.38 0.22
N TYR A 200 -5.71 -3.73 -0.01
CA TYR A 200 -5.74 -2.27 -0.17
C TYR A 200 -5.36 -1.51 1.10
N HIS A 201 -5.71 -2.02 2.28
CA HIS A 201 -5.23 -1.44 3.54
C HIS A 201 -3.70 -1.45 3.61
N VAL A 202 -3.08 -2.58 3.26
CA VAL A 202 -1.63 -2.68 3.18
C VAL A 202 -1.09 -1.69 2.14
N LEU A 203 -1.61 -1.66 0.93
CA LEU A 203 -1.15 -0.77 -0.12
C LEU A 203 -1.27 0.71 0.27
N LEU A 204 -2.42 1.14 0.78
CA LEU A 204 -2.66 2.53 1.15
C LEU A 204 -1.80 3.03 2.32
N THR A 205 -1.26 2.13 3.14
CA THR A 205 -0.48 2.50 4.34
C THR A 205 1.04 2.37 4.17
N ARG A 206 1.55 2.32 2.93
CA ARG A 206 3.00 2.19 2.67
C ARG A 206 3.75 3.52 2.60
N GLY A 207 3.06 4.62 2.29
CA GLY A 207 3.67 5.94 2.24
C GLY A 207 3.98 6.49 3.63
N VAL A 208 5.16 7.12 3.79
CA VAL A 208 5.57 7.79 5.03
C VAL A 208 5.22 9.27 4.99
N ILE A 209 5.39 9.94 3.84
CA ILE A 209 5.05 11.35 3.62
C ILE A 209 3.64 11.48 3.07
N GLY A 210 3.32 10.69 2.02
CA GLY A 210 2.02 10.83 1.40
C GLY A 210 1.59 9.67 0.52
N THR A 211 0.31 9.66 0.20
CA THR A 211 -0.33 8.69 -0.69
C THR A 211 -1.16 9.41 -1.75
N ILE A 212 -0.96 9.02 -3.01
CA ILE A 212 -1.76 9.45 -4.15
C ILE A 212 -2.57 8.27 -4.62
N VAL A 213 -3.88 8.45 -4.77
CA VAL A 213 -4.77 7.39 -5.21
C VAL A 213 -5.34 7.67 -6.59
N TYR A 214 -5.56 6.61 -7.34
CA TYR A 214 -6.32 6.61 -8.58
C TYR A 214 -7.22 5.37 -8.59
N ALA A 215 -8.45 5.47 -9.05
CA ALA A 215 -9.32 4.31 -9.22
C ALA A 215 -9.69 4.14 -10.70
N VAL A 216 -9.63 2.90 -11.18
CA VAL A 216 -9.96 2.54 -12.57
C VAL A 216 -11.46 2.73 -12.85
N ASP A 217 -12.31 2.41 -11.87
CA ASP A 217 -13.76 2.61 -11.98
C ASP A 217 -14.12 4.09 -11.79
N PRO A 218 -14.84 4.71 -12.75
CA PRO A 218 -15.17 6.13 -12.68
C PRO A 218 -15.99 6.53 -11.47
N ALA A 219 -16.94 5.70 -11.03
CA ALA A 219 -17.76 6.00 -9.87
C ALA A 219 -16.93 5.99 -8.57
N THR A 220 -16.04 5.01 -8.44
CA THR A 220 -15.07 4.91 -7.35
C THR A 220 -14.11 6.09 -7.36
N HIS A 221 -13.61 6.47 -8.55
CA HIS A 221 -12.71 7.60 -8.71
C HIS A 221 -13.39 8.93 -8.29
N ASN A 222 -14.62 9.16 -8.72
CA ASN A 222 -15.40 10.34 -8.33
C ASN A 222 -15.63 10.40 -6.82
N GLU A 223 -15.91 9.27 -6.18
CA GLU A 223 -16.07 9.21 -4.74
C GLU A 223 -14.76 9.51 -4.00
N LEU A 224 -13.63 8.99 -4.47
CA LEU A 224 -12.32 9.33 -3.90
C LEU A 224 -12.06 10.84 -3.99
N ARG A 225 -12.38 11.49 -5.12
CA ARG A 225 -12.27 12.95 -5.26
C ARG A 225 -13.16 13.71 -4.28
N ARG A 226 -14.35 13.19 -3.98
CA ARG A 226 -15.26 13.78 -2.98
C ARG A 226 -14.72 13.62 -1.56
N LEU A 227 -14.10 12.49 -1.27
CA LEU A 227 -13.57 12.18 0.07
C LEU A 227 -12.18 12.78 0.32
N ILE A 228 -11.40 13.03 -0.73
CA ILE A 228 -10.03 13.53 -0.64
C ILE A 228 -9.97 14.91 -1.31
N PRO A 229 -9.97 16.01 -0.55
CA PRO A 229 -10.03 17.35 -1.12
C PRO A 229 -8.73 17.81 -1.79
N GLY A 230 -7.63 17.03 -1.67
CA GLY A 230 -6.35 17.34 -2.30
C GLY A 230 -6.25 16.75 -3.71
N THR A 231 -5.92 17.60 -4.71
CA THR A 231 -5.57 17.17 -6.07
C THR A 231 -4.14 17.59 -6.40
N ILE A 232 -3.46 16.80 -7.25
CA ILE A 232 -2.14 17.18 -7.76
C ILE A 232 -2.29 18.48 -8.55
N GLY A 233 -1.56 19.51 -8.16
CA GLY A 233 -1.60 20.83 -8.82
C GLY A 233 -2.21 21.96 -8.00
N MET A 234 -2.86 21.69 -6.85
CA MET A 234 -3.36 22.72 -5.94
C MET A 234 -2.38 23.11 -4.83
N GLN A 235 -1.27 22.40 -4.67
CA GLN A 235 -0.26 22.76 -3.66
C GLN A 235 1.07 23.05 -4.34
N HIS A 236 1.48 24.32 -4.29
CA HIS A 236 2.90 24.63 -4.30
C HIS A 236 3.48 23.97 -3.05
N TYR A 237 4.29 22.93 -3.24
CA TYR A 237 5.10 22.37 -2.19
C TYR A 237 6.11 23.47 -1.77
N ASP A 238 5.75 24.19 -0.73
CA ASP A 238 6.68 25.10 -0.05
C ASP A 238 7.61 24.19 0.74
N GLY A 239 8.83 23.98 0.24
CA GLY A 239 9.82 22.97 0.62
C GLY A 239 10.25 22.93 2.09
N ALA A 240 9.33 23.08 3.01
CA ALA A 240 9.52 22.84 4.42
C ALA A 240 9.50 21.33 4.68
N GLN A 241 10.66 20.70 4.60
CA GLN A 241 10.86 19.39 5.22
C GLN A 241 10.29 19.43 6.64
N PRO A 242 9.45 18.45 7.04
CA PRO A 242 9.16 18.26 8.45
C PRO A 242 10.52 18.05 9.13
N LYS A 243 10.94 19.03 9.95
CA LYS A 243 12.09 18.85 10.82
C LYS A 243 11.75 17.67 11.72
N LEU A 244 12.37 16.53 11.48
CA LEU A 244 12.51 15.48 12.47
C LEU A 244 13.25 16.13 13.66
N THR A 245 12.50 16.64 14.61
CA THR A 245 13.05 17.02 15.90
C THR A 245 13.55 15.75 16.54
N ALA A 246 14.88 15.61 16.59
CA ALA A 246 15.57 14.61 17.35
C ALA A 246 15.35 14.90 18.85
N GLU A 247 14.18 14.59 19.37
CA GLU A 247 13.93 14.52 20.79
C GLU A 247 13.56 13.07 21.12
N GLY A 248 14.49 12.37 21.73
CA GLY A 248 14.25 11.16 22.50
C GLY A 248 14.58 9.83 21.86
N SER A 249 15.76 9.63 21.25
CA SER A 249 16.30 8.29 21.07
C SER A 249 17.57 8.11 21.93
N GLN A 250 17.38 7.83 23.22
CA GLN A 250 18.40 7.09 23.93
C GLN A 250 18.27 5.61 23.51
N LEU A 251 19.20 5.17 22.67
CA LEU A 251 19.39 3.74 22.39
C LEU A 251 19.75 3.04 23.70
N PRO A 252 19.14 1.89 24.02
CA PRO A 252 19.58 1.08 25.15
C PRO A 252 21.02 0.59 24.88
N PRO A 253 21.85 0.42 25.94
CA PRO A 253 23.24 0.03 25.79
C PRO A 253 23.36 -1.36 25.14
N ALA A 254 24.29 -1.47 24.20
CA ALA A 254 24.61 -2.69 23.49
C ALA A 254 24.89 -3.83 24.49
N TYR A 255 24.24 -4.97 24.28
CA TYR A 255 24.52 -6.22 24.97
C TYR A 255 25.98 -6.62 24.69
N SER A 256 26.84 -6.52 25.66
CA SER A 256 28.18 -7.10 25.61
C SER A 256 28.05 -8.63 25.68
N ARG A 257 28.58 -9.31 24.69
CA ARG A 257 28.80 -10.76 24.75
C ARG A 257 29.71 -11.04 25.94
N ARG A 258 29.24 -11.86 26.85
CA ARG A 258 30.12 -12.53 27.82
C ARG A 258 30.62 -13.79 27.14
N ASP A 259 31.92 -13.78 26.86
CA ASP A 259 32.65 -14.99 26.56
C ASP A 259 32.71 -15.85 27.83
N GLY A 260 32.37 -17.15 27.67
CA GLY A 260 32.40 -18.17 28.71
C GLY A 260 32.00 -19.49 28.09
#